data_a9776c2993b54cf01d92b481c9955284
#
_entry.id   a9776c2993b54cf01d92b481c9955284
#
_cell.length_a   1.000
_cell.length_b   1.000
_cell.length_c   1.000
_cell.angle_alpha   90.00
_cell.angle_beta   90.00
_cell.angle_gamma   90.00
#
_symmetry.space_group_name_H-M   'P 1'
#
loop_
_entity.id
_entity.type
_entity.pdbx_description
1 polymer ?
#
loop_
_entity_poly.entity_id
_entity_poly.type
_entity_poly.pdbx_seq_one_letter_code
_entity_poly.pdbx_strand_id
1 'polypeptide(L)'
;MKKSGSVLLSSALINIVKGAVIAVVLAAPIVAAHPSAGFAQEEAAPMPPALKPDPNAPPVEPEKPIMNLLDREPEPLFSDTLVPYAPARSGLTGIQGGLQQGALYLLARLTPDSEPLNDGLIWRIYSDSMTSDGKLQLVATSHGGDAEFRLEPGTYLIHTAYGHAQATNRIRIGKEVQSKMVTLNAGGIKFGASLKDGASLDGQPISFDIYGMKFDKRGEREQIVSNIKPGSIIRLNAETYHVVSHYGSVNATVRADIQVLPGKLTEATIFHKAADITLKLVNERGGEAIANTTWSVLSPGGDVVVEATGAFPDFVLAAGEYEALARNDGKTYLHTFEVTPGQDREVEVVTTLSELSGEQAALTD
;
A
#
# COMPACT_ATOMS: atom_id res chain seq x y z
N MET A 1 6.66 57.43 -51.66
CA MET A 1 7.16 58.27 -50.56
C MET A 1 7.28 57.37 -49.32
N LYS A 2 8.48 57.33 -48.80
CA LYS A 2 8.99 56.71 -47.60
C LYS A 2 8.16 56.97 -46.33
N LYS A 3 7.98 55.97 -45.42
CA LYS A 3 8.48 56.03 -44.04
C LYS A 3 8.35 54.63 -43.37
N SER A 4 9.43 54.15 -43.09
CA SER A 4 10.03 53.31 -42.10
C SER A 4 9.42 53.49 -40.70
N GLY A 5 9.09 52.38 -40.05
CA GLY A 5 8.66 52.26 -38.64
C GLY A 5 9.26 51.00 -38.04
N SER A 6 10.28 51.18 -37.26
CA SER A 6 11.07 50.23 -36.51
C SER A 6 10.24 49.45 -35.48
N VAL A 7 10.31 48.10 -35.47
CA VAL A 7 9.79 47.25 -34.41
C VAL A 7 10.92 46.89 -33.45
N LEU A 8 10.83 47.38 -32.23
CA LEU A 8 11.67 46.99 -31.09
C LEU A 8 11.35 45.57 -30.63
N LEU A 9 12.30 44.68 -30.77
CA LEU A 9 12.32 43.36 -30.12
C LEU A 9 12.63 43.57 -28.61
N SER A 10 11.70 43.23 -27.76
CA SER A 10 11.94 43.09 -26.33
C SER A 10 12.35 41.64 -26.05
N SER A 11 13.63 41.45 -25.74
CA SER A 11 14.21 40.19 -25.29
C SER A 11 13.84 39.90 -23.84
N ALA A 12 12.98 38.90 -23.59
CA ALA A 12 12.74 38.36 -22.26
C ALA A 12 13.87 37.44 -21.86
N LEU A 13 14.62 37.80 -20.83
CA LEU A 13 15.64 37.02 -20.18
C LEU A 13 15.02 35.80 -19.49
N ILE A 14 15.38 34.61 -19.94
CA ILE A 14 15.16 33.36 -19.26
C ILE A 14 16.22 33.20 -18.17
N ASN A 15 15.86 33.31 -16.92
CA ASN A 15 16.71 32.93 -15.79
C ASN A 15 16.71 31.41 -15.61
N ILE A 16 17.79 30.76 -16.07
CA ILE A 16 18.12 29.37 -15.76
C ILE A 16 18.76 29.37 -14.36
N VAL A 17 18.05 28.86 -13.36
CA VAL A 17 18.65 28.53 -12.05
C VAL A 17 19.32 27.16 -12.16
N LYS A 18 20.64 27.19 -12.17
CA LYS A 18 21.51 26.02 -12.12
C LYS A 18 21.59 25.45 -10.69
N GLY A 19 21.44 24.14 -10.60
CA GLY A 19 22.31 23.24 -9.85
C GLY A 19 22.33 23.35 -8.34
N ALA A 20 21.66 22.45 -7.68
CA ALA A 20 22.05 22.02 -6.33
C ALA A 20 23.11 20.93 -6.46
N VAL A 21 24.35 21.27 -6.10
CA VAL A 21 25.46 20.35 -5.93
C VAL A 21 25.26 19.64 -4.60
N ILE A 22 25.07 18.33 -4.63
CA ILE A 22 25.11 17.47 -3.45
C ILE A 22 26.58 17.26 -3.11
N ALA A 23 27.04 17.90 -2.03
CA ALA A 23 28.33 17.64 -1.43
C ALA A 23 28.25 16.33 -0.63
N VAL A 24 28.89 15.27 -1.14
CA VAL A 24 29.15 14.05 -0.39
C VAL A 24 30.32 14.35 0.56
N VAL A 25 30.03 14.48 1.83
CA VAL A 25 31.06 14.56 2.88
C VAL A 25 31.47 13.12 3.23
N LEU A 26 32.63 12.71 2.78
CA LEU A 26 33.33 11.52 3.25
C LEU A 26 33.89 11.81 4.65
N ALA A 27 33.23 11.31 5.70
CA ALA A 27 33.76 11.30 7.04
C ALA A 27 34.69 10.09 7.21
N ALA A 28 35.97 10.34 7.41
CA ALA A 28 36.93 9.34 7.83
C ALA A 28 36.69 8.95 9.31
N PRO A 29 36.89 7.68 9.70
CA PRO A 29 36.70 7.29 11.08
C PRO A 29 37.90 7.76 11.95
N ILE A 30 37.62 8.64 12.91
CA ILE A 30 38.52 8.94 14.00
C ILE A 30 38.47 7.78 14.99
N VAL A 31 39.56 7.02 15.08
CA VAL A 31 39.75 6.02 16.12
C VAL A 31 40.04 6.76 17.42
N ALA A 32 39.05 6.91 18.28
CA ALA A 32 39.20 7.35 19.66
C ALA A 32 39.41 6.13 20.55
N ALA A 33 40.62 6.00 21.14
CA ALA A 33 40.91 5.02 22.16
C ALA A 33 40.10 5.35 23.43
N HIS A 34 39.21 4.44 23.83
CA HIS A 34 38.52 4.51 25.11
C HIS A 34 39.30 3.73 26.16
N PRO A 35 39.48 4.28 27.39
CA PRO A 35 40.02 3.52 28.48
C PRO A 35 39.02 2.46 28.94
N SER A 36 39.54 1.27 29.21
CA SER A 36 38.81 0.13 29.77
C SER A 36 38.12 0.48 31.09
N ALA A 37 36.80 0.61 31.07
CA ALA A 37 36.02 0.61 32.32
C ALA A 37 35.78 -0.83 32.75
N GLY A 38 36.15 -1.13 33.99
CA GLY A 38 36.02 -2.45 34.60
C GLY A 38 34.57 -2.92 34.63
N PHE A 39 34.37 -4.19 34.32
CA PHE A 39 33.12 -4.88 34.53
C PHE A 39 32.80 -4.90 36.03
N ALA A 40 31.78 -4.13 36.44
CA ALA A 40 31.14 -4.35 37.74
C ALA A 40 30.41 -5.69 37.65
N GLN A 41 30.82 -6.64 38.51
CA GLN A 41 30.09 -7.88 38.74
C GLN A 41 28.73 -7.49 39.33
N GLU A 42 27.68 -7.76 38.57
CA GLU A 42 26.29 -7.68 39.01
C GLU A 42 26.09 -8.81 40.03
N GLU A 43 25.99 -8.43 41.29
CA GLU A 43 25.78 -9.32 42.44
C GLU A 43 24.39 -9.95 42.26
N ALA A 44 24.36 -11.26 42.03
CA ALA A 44 23.12 -12.03 41.83
C ALA A 44 22.25 -11.88 43.10
N ALA A 45 20.99 -11.47 42.85
CA ALA A 45 19.97 -11.40 43.90
C ALA A 45 19.82 -12.74 44.61
N PRO A 46 19.69 -12.76 45.96
CA PRO A 46 19.58 -13.99 46.73
C PRO A 46 18.33 -14.79 46.28
N MET A 47 18.53 -16.05 45.93
CA MET A 47 17.46 -17.00 45.66
C MET A 47 16.53 -17.12 46.87
N PRO A 48 15.20 -17.13 46.65
CA PRO A 48 14.25 -17.41 47.73
C PRO A 48 14.50 -18.81 48.29
N PRO A 49 14.32 -19.03 49.62
CA PRO A 49 14.56 -20.31 50.24
C PRO A 49 13.68 -21.40 49.64
N ALA A 50 14.25 -22.56 49.36
CA ALA A 50 13.56 -23.72 48.80
C ALA A 50 12.37 -24.11 49.69
N LEU A 51 11.18 -24.18 49.07
CA LEU A 51 9.99 -24.68 49.74
C LEU A 51 10.20 -26.12 50.20
N LYS A 52 9.93 -26.36 51.48
CA LYS A 52 10.00 -27.73 52.04
C LYS A 52 8.95 -28.59 51.31
N PRO A 53 9.30 -29.86 50.99
CA PRO A 53 8.35 -30.76 50.37
C PRO A 53 7.10 -30.97 51.22
N ASP A 54 5.95 -30.91 50.60
CA ASP A 54 4.66 -31.23 51.26
C ASP A 54 4.60 -32.75 51.50
N PRO A 55 4.45 -33.21 52.75
CA PRO A 55 4.42 -34.61 53.06
C PRO A 55 3.15 -35.32 52.53
N ASN A 56 2.17 -34.61 52.00
CA ASN A 56 0.95 -35.16 51.44
C ASN A 56 0.89 -35.05 49.90
N ALA A 57 1.98 -34.72 49.24
CA ALA A 57 1.99 -34.72 47.79
C ALA A 57 1.81 -36.13 47.22
N PRO A 58 0.99 -36.37 46.24
CA PRO A 58 0.85 -37.69 45.59
C PRO A 58 2.21 -38.09 44.96
N PRO A 59 2.54 -39.39 44.93
CA PRO A 59 3.79 -39.85 44.35
C PRO A 59 3.90 -39.38 42.91
N VAL A 60 5.02 -38.66 42.62
CA VAL A 60 5.35 -38.27 41.25
C VAL A 60 5.69 -39.56 40.48
N GLU A 61 4.90 -39.90 39.51
CA GLU A 61 5.23 -40.96 38.54
C GLU A 61 6.59 -40.60 37.91
N PRO A 62 7.51 -41.58 37.76
CA PRO A 62 8.79 -41.27 37.11
C PRO A 62 8.51 -40.82 35.66
N GLU A 63 8.93 -39.61 35.37
CA GLU A 63 8.90 -39.10 33.99
C GLU A 63 9.63 -40.09 33.08
N LYS A 64 8.92 -40.54 32.04
CA LYS A 64 9.53 -41.39 31.02
C LYS A 64 10.71 -40.60 30.44
N PRO A 65 11.90 -41.21 30.27
CA PRO A 65 13.04 -40.50 29.74
C PRO A 65 12.68 -39.85 28.39
N ILE A 66 12.91 -38.57 28.31
CA ILE A 66 12.78 -37.82 27.04
C ILE A 66 13.79 -38.44 26.10
N MET A 67 13.28 -39.22 25.15
CA MET A 67 14.09 -39.85 24.11
C MET A 67 14.74 -38.71 23.30
N ASN A 68 16.06 -38.60 23.43
CA ASN A 68 16.82 -37.62 22.65
C ASN A 68 16.58 -37.88 21.16
N LEU A 69 16.02 -36.91 20.47
CA LEU A 69 15.79 -36.98 19.01
C LEU A 69 17.08 -37.19 18.21
N LEU A 70 18.25 -37.01 18.88
CA LEU A 70 19.58 -37.24 18.29
C LEU A 70 20.05 -38.71 18.34
N ASP A 71 19.43 -39.57 19.19
CA ASP A 71 19.76 -41.00 19.30
C ASP A 71 18.90 -41.87 18.40
N ARG A 72 18.08 -41.30 17.54
CA ARG A 72 17.40 -42.03 16.48
C ARG A 72 18.39 -42.27 15.37
N GLU A 73 18.81 -43.51 15.18
CA GLU A 73 19.46 -43.89 13.93
C GLU A 73 18.63 -43.34 12.79
N PRO A 74 19.22 -42.63 11.81
CA PRO A 74 18.46 -42.10 10.68
C PRO A 74 17.84 -43.32 9.99
N GLU A 75 16.53 -43.44 10.08
CA GLU A 75 15.81 -44.39 9.25
C GLU A 75 16.21 -44.07 7.80
N PRO A 76 16.65 -45.03 7.02
CA PRO A 76 17.03 -44.80 5.65
C PRO A 76 15.85 -44.15 4.96
N LEU A 77 16.04 -42.91 4.46
CA LEU A 77 15.04 -42.11 3.75
C LEU A 77 14.50 -42.83 2.48
N PHE A 78 15.08 -43.97 2.17
CA PHE A 78 14.64 -44.89 1.15
C PHE A 78 14.56 -46.27 1.80
N SER A 79 13.35 -46.74 2.11
CA SER A 79 13.17 -48.17 2.28
C SER A 79 13.57 -48.83 0.96
N ASP A 80 14.40 -49.90 1.01
CA ASP A 80 14.74 -50.75 -0.15
C ASP A 80 13.53 -51.50 -0.74
N THR A 81 12.34 -51.28 -0.26
CA THR A 81 11.15 -51.44 -1.03
C THR A 81 11.16 -50.31 -2.06
N LEU A 82 11.84 -50.57 -3.18
CA LEU A 82 11.53 -49.96 -4.44
C LEU A 82 9.99 -49.94 -4.53
N VAL A 83 9.38 -48.80 -4.22
CA VAL A 83 8.02 -48.56 -4.69
C VAL A 83 8.14 -48.86 -6.17
N PRO A 84 7.49 -49.93 -6.70
CA PRO A 84 7.65 -50.21 -8.11
C PRO A 84 7.32 -48.91 -8.79
N TYR A 85 8.32 -48.32 -9.47
CA TYR A 85 8.12 -47.17 -10.35
C TYR A 85 6.84 -47.51 -11.09
N ALA A 86 5.76 -46.79 -10.79
CA ALA A 86 4.46 -47.09 -11.37
C ALA A 86 4.74 -47.26 -12.84
N PRO A 87 4.63 -48.47 -13.42
CA PRO A 87 5.11 -48.68 -14.76
C PRO A 87 4.45 -47.61 -15.58
N ALA A 88 5.25 -46.83 -16.28
CA ALA A 88 4.73 -45.82 -17.20
C ALA A 88 3.59 -46.54 -17.89
N ARG A 89 2.34 -46.15 -17.63
CA ARG A 89 1.16 -46.93 -18.04
C ARG A 89 1.31 -47.19 -19.51
N SER A 90 1.87 -48.37 -19.82
CA SER A 90 1.93 -48.96 -21.17
C SER A 90 0.50 -49.33 -21.62
N GLY A 91 -0.49 -48.61 -21.11
CA GLY A 91 -1.91 -48.73 -21.45
C GLY A 91 -2.36 -47.81 -22.56
N LEU A 92 -1.43 -47.23 -23.30
CA LEU A 92 -1.71 -46.47 -24.52
C LEU A 92 -1.58 -47.29 -25.80
N THR A 93 -1.65 -48.63 -25.71
CA THR A 93 -1.83 -49.50 -26.86
C THR A 93 -3.28 -49.48 -27.34
N GLY A 94 -3.84 -48.32 -27.61
CA GLY A 94 -5.21 -48.21 -28.09
C GLY A 94 -5.56 -46.84 -28.68
N ILE A 95 -4.67 -45.87 -28.54
CA ILE A 95 -4.89 -44.55 -29.17
C ILE A 95 -3.88 -44.43 -30.31
N GLN A 96 -4.26 -44.94 -31.46
CA GLN A 96 -3.67 -44.60 -32.77
C GLN A 96 -4.10 -43.14 -33.19
N GLY A 97 -4.42 -42.27 -32.24
CA GLY A 97 -4.46 -40.86 -32.43
C GLY A 97 -3.16 -40.30 -31.87
N GLY A 98 -2.15 -40.06 -32.71
CA GLY A 98 -0.91 -39.40 -32.29
C GLY A 98 -1.22 -38.20 -31.41
N LEU A 99 -0.41 -37.98 -30.38
CA LEU A 99 -0.51 -36.82 -29.49
C LEU A 99 -0.76 -35.52 -30.32
N GLN A 100 -2.01 -35.12 -30.42
CA GLN A 100 -2.38 -33.94 -31.20
C GLN A 100 -2.10 -32.65 -30.40
N GLN A 101 -1.72 -32.80 -29.13
CA GLN A 101 -1.49 -31.69 -28.22
C GLN A 101 0.00 -31.50 -27.92
N GLY A 102 0.46 -30.27 -27.96
CA GLY A 102 1.78 -29.89 -27.46
C GLY A 102 1.74 -29.65 -25.95
N ALA A 103 2.86 -29.89 -25.27
CA ALA A 103 3.01 -29.55 -23.86
C ALA A 103 3.76 -28.23 -23.71
N LEU A 104 3.21 -27.31 -22.92
CA LEU A 104 3.79 -25.99 -22.62
C LEU A 104 4.09 -25.91 -21.13
N TYR A 105 5.38 -25.74 -20.79
CA TYR A 105 5.85 -25.44 -19.44
C TYR A 105 6.10 -23.96 -19.29
N LEU A 106 5.48 -23.34 -18.28
CA LEU A 106 5.58 -21.92 -18.01
C LEU A 106 6.25 -21.68 -16.66
N LEU A 107 7.21 -20.76 -16.67
CA LEU A 107 7.84 -20.21 -15.47
C LEU A 107 7.79 -18.69 -15.56
N ALA A 108 7.76 -18.01 -14.42
CA ALA A 108 7.83 -16.54 -14.37
C ALA A 108 8.90 -16.08 -13.40
N ARG A 109 9.43 -14.88 -13.67
CA ARG A 109 10.40 -14.20 -12.82
C ARG A 109 10.12 -12.70 -12.81
N LEU A 110 10.57 -12.00 -11.75
CA LEU A 110 10.36 -10.56 -11.62
C LEU A 110 11.22 -9.76 -12.60
N THR A 111 12.50 -10.13 -12.72
CA THR A 111 13.49 -9.46 -13.61
C THR A 111 14.25 -10.51 -14.41
N PRO A 112 14.98 -10.13 -15.47
CA PRO A 112 15.81 -11.07 -16.25
C PRO A 112 16.82 -11.85 -15.42
N ASP A 113 17.29 -11.29 -14.30
CA ASP A 113 18.33 -11.86 -13.46
C ASP A 113 17.81 -12.48 -12.15
N SER A 114 16.49 -12.42 -11.90
CA SER A 114 15.89 -13.00 -10.70
C SER A 114 15.59 -14.49 -10.87
N GLU A 115 15.53 -15.20 -9.75
CA GLU A 115 15.06 -16.58 -9.70
C GLU A 115 13.59 -16.68 -10.12
N PRO A 116 13.16 -17.86 -10.62
CA PRO A 116 11.74 -18.14 -10.89
C PRO A 116 10.88 -17.98 -9.62
N LEU A 117 9.67 -17.49 -9.80
CA LEU A 117 8.67 -17.39 -8.74
C LEU A 117 8.02 -18.77 -8.52
N ASN A 118 8.04 -19.22 -7.27
CA ASN A 118 7.54 -20.55 -6.91
C ASN A 118 6.07 -20.54 -6.47
N ASP A 119 5.45 -19.36 -6.28
CA ASP A 119 4.07 -19.24 -5.83
C ASP A 119 3.47 -17.89 -6.16
N GLY A 120 2.14 -17.77 -5.99
CA GLY A 120 1.39 -16.51 -6.13
C GLY A 120 1.10 -16.08 -7.56
N LEU A 121 1.46 -16.88 -8.56
CA LEU A 121 1.16 -16.60 -9.96
C LEU A 121 -0.24 -17.09 -10.36
N ILE A 122 -0.84 -16.36 -11.28
CA ILE A 122 -2.06 -16.76 -11.98
C ILE A 122 -1.76 -16.78 -13.47
N TRP A 123 -1.87 -17.95 -14.06
CA TRP A 123 -1.71 -18.17 -15.49
C TRP A 123 -3.06 -18.28 -16.16
N ARG A 124 -3.28 -17.54 -17.24
CA ARG A 124 -4.46 -17.65 -18.09
C ARG A 124 -4.01 -17.75 -19.53
N ILE A 125 -4.48 -18.79 -20.20
CA ILE A 125 -4.20 -19.02 -21.62
C ILE A 125 -5.46 -18.66 -22.40
N TYR A 126 -5.33 -17.75 -23.35
CA TYR A 126 -6.41 -17.37 -24.24
C TYR A 126 -6.08 -17.81 -25.67
N SER A 127 -7.11 -18.22 -26.40
CA SER A 127 -6.98 -18.40 -27.85
C SER A 127 -6.75 -17.03 -28.50
N ASP A 128 -5.90 -16.99 -29.53
CA ASP A 128 -5.65 -15.76 -30.32
C ASP A 128 -6.83 -15.39 -31.22
N SER A 129 -7.82 -16.29 -31.38
CA SER A 129 -9.05 -16.04 -32.10
C SER A 129 -10.10 -15.37 -31.22
N MET A 130 -10.70 -14.30 -31.72
CA MET A 130 -11.81 -13.64 -31.05
C MET A 130 -13.11 -14.46 -31.23
N THR A 131 -13.91 -14.51 -30.17
CA THR A 131 -15.28 -15.00 -30.24
C THR A 131 -16.17 -14.01 -31.01
N SER A 132 -17.40 -14.42 -31.35
CA SER A 132 -18.42 -13.56 -32.00
C SER A 132 -18.67 -12.25 -31.23
N ASP A 133 -18.46 -12.25 -29.93
CA ASP A 133 -18.65 -11.11 -29.01
C ASP A 133 -17.40 -10.20 -28.93
N GLY A 134 -16.38 -10.45 -29.77
CA GLY A 134 -15.13 -9.67 -29.79
C GLY A 134 -14.21 -9.90 -28.58
N LYS A 135 -14.44 -10.95 -27.80
CA LYS A 135 -13.61 -11.32 -26.65
C LYS A 135 -12.67 -12.46 -26.97
N LEU A 136 -11.53 -12.50 -26.28
CA LEU A 136 -10.62 -13.64 -26.33
C LEU A 136 -11.20 -14.80 -25.53
N GLN A 137 -11.18 -16.01 -26.11
CA GLN A 137 -11.65 -17.23 -25.43
C GLN A 137 -10.59 -17.71 -24.44
N LEU A 138 -10.97 -17.83 -23.15
CA LEU A 138 -10.14 -18.46 -22.14
C LEU A 138 -10.11 -19.97 -22.37
N VAL A 139 -8.92 -20.52 -22.54
CA VAL A 139 -8.69 -21.95 -22.81
C VAL A 139 -8.31 -22.71 -21.54
N ALA A 140 -7.44 -22.12 -20.73
CA ALA A 140 -6.95 -22.76 -19.50
C ALA A 140 -6.51 -21.74 -18.45
N THR A 141 -6.52 -22.15 -17.19
CA THR A 141 -6.04 -21.36 -16.04
C THR A 141 -5.24 -22.27 -15.11
N SER A 142 -4.16 -21.76 -14.54
CA SER A 142 -3.39 -22.40 -13.45
C SER A 142 -3.03 -21.36 -12.37
N HIS A 143 -2.84 -21.83 -11.15
CA HIS A 143 -2.44 -21.02 -10.01
C HIS A 143 -1.22 -21.66 -9.33
N GLY A 144 -0.33 -20.85 -8.79
CA GLY A 144 0.87 -21.34 -8.09
C GLY A 144 2.14 -20.69 -8.65
N GLY A 145 3.21 -21.47 -8.79
CA GLY A 145 4.48 -21.05 -9.38
C GLY A 145 4.56 -21.37 -10.86
N ASP A 146 5.16 -22.50 -11.17
CA ASP A 146 5.21 -23.05 -12.53
C ASP A 146 3.87 -23.63 -12.96
N ALA A 147 3.69 -23.79 -14.27
CA ALA A 147 2.47 -24.39 -14.82
C ALA A 147 2.76 -25.23 -16.06
N GLU A 148 2.05 -26.35 -16.18
CA GLU A 148 2.05 -27.21 -17.38
C GLU A 148 0.67 -27.15 -18.04
N PHE A 149 0.66 -26.93 -19.35
CA PHE A 149 -0.56 -26.93 -20.16
C PHE A 149 -0.38 -27.89 -21.35
N ARG A 150 -1.43 -28.63 -21.66
CA ARG A 150 -1.54 -29.42 -22.88
C ARG A 150 -2.51 -28.74 -23.82
N LEU A 151 -2.00 -28.25 -24.93
CA LEU A 151 -2.74 -27.41 -25.86
C LEU A 151 -2.68 -27.97 -27.28
N GLU A 152 -3.74 -27.77 -28.04
CA GLU A 152 -3.71 -28.07 -29.46
C GLU A 152 -2.75 -27.12 -30.20
N PRO A 153 -2.16 -27.56 -31.33
CA PRO A 153 -1.33 -26.66 -32.12
C PRO A 153 -2.11 -25.41 -32.53
N GLY A 154 -1.55 -24.23 -32.22
CA GLY A 154 -2.23 -22.96 -32.46
C GLY A 154 -1.45 -21.79 -31.90
N THR A 155 -2.01 -20.59 -32.01
CA THR A 155 -1.47 -19.36 -31.43
C THR A 155 -2.30 -18.98 -30.21
N TYR A 156 -1.61 -18.66 -29.12
CA TYR A 156 -2.22 -18.35 -27.84
C TYR A 156 -1.64 -17.07 -27.23
N LEU A 157 -2.41 -16.43 -26.38
CA LEU A 157 -1.96 -15.35 -25.51
C LEU A 157 -1.86 -15.88 -24.09
N ILE A 158 -0.65 -15.83 -23.55
CA ILE A 158 -0.36 -16.17 -22.15
C ILE A 158 -0.44 -14.90 -21.34
N HIS A 159 -1.44 -14.80 -20.49
CA HIS A 159 -1.56 -13.74 -19.49
C HIS A 159 -1.08 -14.28 -18.14
N THR A 160 -0.05 -13.65 -17.61
CA THR A 160 0.56 -13.99 -16.32
C THR A 160 0.33 -12.85 -15.36
N ALA A 161 -0.22 -13.12 -14.18
CA ALA A 161 -0.44 -12.12 -13.13
C ALA A 161 0.24 -12.53 -11.82
N TYR A 162 0.81 -11.56 -11.11
CA TYR A 162 1.40 -11.68 -9.78
C TYR A 162 0.99 -10.48 -8.92
N GLY A 163 -0.09 -10.62 -8.15
CA GLY A 163 -0.78 -9.48 -7.57
C GLY A 163 -1.39 -8.62 -8.67
N HIS A 164 -1.02 -7.33 -8.70
CA HIS A 164 -1.43 -6.39 -9.75
C HIS A 164 -0.39 -6.27 -10.88
N ALA A 165 0.78 -6.89 -10.72
CA ALA A 165 1.74 -6.99 -11.81
C ALA A 165 1.28 -8.02 -12.82
N GLN A 166 1.38 -7.70 -14.12
CA GLN A 166 0.91 -8.57 -15.19
C GLN A 166 1.76 -8.46 -16.46
N ALA A 167 1.81 -9.55 -17.20
CA ALA A 167 2.43 -9.59 -18.51
C ALA A 167 1.60 -10.44 -19.47
N THR A 168 1.53 -10.02 -20.72
CA THR A 168 0.86 -10.78 -21.78
C THR A 168 1.84 -11.09 -22.88
N ASN A 169 1.98 -12.38 -23.23
CA ASN A 169 2.89 -12.86 -24.25
C ASN A 169 2.14 -13.69 -25.28
N ARG A 170 2.39 -13.45 -26.57
CA ARG A 170 1.89 -14.30 -27.63
C ARG A 170 2.88 -15.46 -27.88
N ILE A 171 2.37 -16.67 -28.00
CA ILE A 171 3.15 -17.87 -28.28
C ILE A 171 2.47 -18.73 -29.33
N ARG A 172 3.26 -19.39 -30.16
CA ARG A 172 2.77 -20.41 -31.07
C ARG A 172 3.15 -21.79 -30.54
N ILE A 173 2.15 -22.62 -30.34
CA ILE A 173 2.31 -24.00 -29.86
C ILE A 173 2.25 -24.95 -31.05
N GLY A 174 3.24 -25.83 -31.14
CA GLY A 174 3.27 -26.97 -32.07
C GLY A 174 2.84 -28.26 -31.38
N LYS A 175 3.28 -29.40 -31.89
CA LYS A 175 3.09 -30.72 -31.28
C LYS A 175 4.22 -31.11 -30.32
N GLU A 176 5.21 -30.26 -30.20
CA GLU A 176 6.42 -30.45 -29.40
C GLU A 176 6.25 -29.95 -27.98
N VAL A 177 7.13 -30.40 -27.08
CA VAL A 177 7.27 -29.83 -25.74
C VAL A 177 8.00 -28.51 -25.84
N GLN A 178 7.42 -27.47 -25.27
CA GLN A 178 7.98 -26.12 -25.24
C GLN A 178 8.06 -25.62 -23.77
N SER A 179 9.09 -24.85 -23.47
CA SER A 179 9.23 -24.15 -22.21
C SER A 179 9.34 -22.63 -22.46
N LYS A 180 8.64 -21.84 -21.66
CA LYS A 180 8.68 -20.38 -21.76
C LYS A 180 8.90 -19.74 -20.39
N MET A 181 9.95 -18.95 -20.27
CA MET A 181 10.17 -18.05 -19.14
C MET A 181 9.51 -16.71 -19.44
N VAL A 182 8.60 -16.27 -18.53
CA VAL A 182 7.95 -14.95 -18.58
C VAL A 182 8.65 -14.02 -17.60
N THR A 183 9.13 -12.89 -18.06
CA THR A 183 9.65 -11.82 -17.19
C THR A 183 8.54 -10.80 -16.99
N LEU A 184 8.10 -10.63 -15.73
CA LEU A 184 7.01 -9.72 -15.36
C LEU A 184 7.43 -8.26 -15.36
N ASN A 185 8.74 -7.99 -15.19
CA ASN A 185 9.26 -6.65 -14.94
C ASN A 185 8.47 -5.95 -13.83
N ALA A 186 8.45 -6.54 -12.65
CA ALA A 186 7.60 -6.15 -11.54
C ALA A 186 8.41 -5.92 -10.26
N GLY A 187 7.85 -5.15 -9.36
CA GLY A 187 8.38 -4.88 -8.02
C GLY A 187 7.26 -4.80 -6.98
N GLY A 188 7.64 -4.49 -5.76
CA GLY A 188 6.70 -4.21 -4.66
C GLY A 188 6.72 -2.74 -4.29
N ILE A 189 5.60 -2.23 -3.78
CA ILE A 189 5.53 -0.95 -3.10
C ILE A 189 4.85 -1.12 -1.74
N LYS A 190 5.37 -0.41 -0.75
CA LYS A 190 4.82 -0.35 0.60
C LYS A 190 4.73 1.10 1.03
N PHE A 191 3.55 1.51 1.52
CA PHE A 191 3.30 2.87 1.94
C PHE A 191 3.34 3.03 3.45
N GLY A 192 3.89 4.15 3.88
CA GLY A 192 3.74 4.72 5.20
C GLY A 192 3.20 6.14 5.12
N ALA A 193 2.68 6.64 6.22
CA ALA A 193 2.27 8.04 6.35
C ALA A 193 2.83 8.63 7.65
N SER A 194 3.17 9.91 7.61
CA SER A 194 3.56 10.66 8.78
C SER A 194 3.14 12.12 8.67
N LEU A 195 3.16 12.83 9.78
CA LEU A 195 3.04 14.27 9.78
C LEU A 195 4.36 14.92 9.32
N LYS A 196 4.31 16.17 8.94
CA LYS A 196 5.48 16.92 8.45
C LYS A 196 6.62 17.00 9.48
N ASP A 197 6.31 16.92 10.75
CA ASP A 197 7.27 16.91 11.87
C ASP A 197 7.93 15.53 12.11
N GLY A 198 7.49 14.51 11.37
CA GLY A 198 7.98 13.14 11.45
C GLY A 198 7.18 12.23 12.39
N ALA A 199 6.14 12.72 13.05
CA ALA A 199 5.25 11.88 13.85
C ALA A 199 4.56 10.84 12.96
N SER A 200 4.62 9.55 13.35
CA SER A 200 3.98 8.45 12.63
C SER A 200 2.46 8.58 12.72
N LEU A 201 1.79 8.28 11.60
CA LEU A 201 0.33 8.16 11.53
C LEU A 201 -0.13 6.70 11.57
N ASP A 202 0.67 5.80 12.16
CA ASP A 202 0.30 4.40 12.33
C ASP A 202 -0.93 4.28 13.25
N GLY A 203 -1.91 3.48 12.82
CA GLY A 203 -3.18 3.33 13.53
C GLY A 203 -4.22 4.42 13.25
N GLN A 204 -3.85 5.49 12.55
CA GLN A 204 -4.76 6.53 12.10
C GLN A 204 -5.54 6.10 10.84
N PRO A 205 -6.68 6.75 10.51
CA PRO A 205 -7.49 6.43 9.34
C PRO A 205 -6.81 6.86 8.03
N ILE A 206 -5.68 6.20 7.71
CA ILE A 206 -4.93 6.43 6.48
C ILE A 206 -5.29 5.37 5.44
N SER A 207 -5.43 5.81 4.20
CA SER A 207 -5.55 4.93 3.04
C SER A 207 -4.84 5.50 1.82
N PHE A 208 -4.47 4.61 0.88
CA PHE A 208 -3.81 5.00 -0.35
C PHE A 208 -4.54 4.42 -1.55
N ASP A 209 -4.64 5.22 -2.60
CA ASP A 209 -5.14 4.81 -3.90
C ASP A 209 -4.02 4.93 -4.94
N ILE A 210 -3.91 3.93 -5.81
CA ILE A 210 -2.90 3.90 -6.88
C ILE A 210 -3.59 4.02 -8.23
N TYR A 211 -3.09 4.94 -9.05
CA TYR A 211 -3.57 5.20 -10.39
C TYR A 211 -2.44 5.06 -11.41
N GLY A 212 -2.80 4.67 -12.63
CA GLY A 212 -1.90 4.74 -13.78
C GLY A 212 -1.55 6.19 -14.14
N MET A 213 -0.41 6.38 -14.83
CA MET A 213 0.00 7.73 -15.28
C MET A 213 -0.81 8.22 -16.48
N LYS A 214 -1.41 7.32 -17.25
CA LYS A 214 -2.16 7.66 -18.46
C LYS A 214 -3.56 8.14 -18.12
N PHE A 215 -4.01 9.12 -18.88
CA PHE A 215 -5.40 9.56 -18.84
C PHE A 215 -6.22 8.85 -19.93
N ASP A 216 -7.45 8.51 -19.61
CA ASP A 216 -8.42 8.00 -20.56
C ASP A 216 -9.02 9.14 -21.42
N LYS A 217 -10.00 8.80 -22.26
CA LYS A 217 -10.71 9.78 -23.12
C LYS A 217 -11.56 10.80 -22.34
N ARG A 218 -11.83 10.52 -21.05
CA ARG A 218 -12.59 11.41 -20.16
C ARG A 218 -11.68 12.31 -19.35
N GLY A 219 -10.36 12.12 -19.45
CA GLY A 219 -9.39 12.82 -18.65
C GLY A 219 -9.21 12.23 -17.24
N GLU A 220 -9.64 11.00 -17.03
CA GLU A 220 -9.50 10.29 -15.77
C GLU A 220 -8.31 9.31 -15.83
N ARG A 221 -7.65 9.08 -14.70
CA ARG A 221 -6.61 8.04 -14.58
C ARG A 221 -7.24 6.71 -14.25
N GLU A 222 -6.74 5.63 -14.84
CA GLU A 222 -7.15 4.28 -14.48
C GLU A 222 -6.77 3.99 -13.02
N GLN A 223 -7.75 3.68 -12.18
CA GLN A 223 -7.53 3.24 -10.81
C GLN A 223 -7.11 1.77 -10.81
N ILE A 224 -5.93 1.50 -10.27
CA ILE A 224 -5.33 0.15 -10.24
C ILE A 224 -5.68 -0.55 -8.94
N VAL A 225 -5.49 0.14 -7.81
CA VAL A 225 -5.80 -0.36 -6.46
C VAL A 225 -6.32 0.78 -5.63
N SER A 226 -7.31 0.52 -4.78
CA SER A 226 -7.86 1.49 -3.84
C SER A 226 -7.85 0.99 -2.41
N ASN A 227 -7.98 1.92 -1.48
CA ASN A 227 -8.11 1.68 -0.04
C ASN A 227 -6.99 0.79 0.56
N ILE A 228 -5.76 1.02 0.10
CA ILE A 228 -4.57 0.32 0.62
C ILE A 228 -4.27 0.84 2.02
N LYS A 229 -4.04 -0.07 2.96
CA LYS A 229 -3.65 0.29 4.32
C LYS A 229 -2.14 0.49 4.45
N PRO A 230 -1.66 1.35 5.35
CA PRO A 230 -0.24 1.48 5.66
C PRO A 230 0.40 0.12 5.93
N GLY A 231 1.65 -0.06 5.51
CA GLY A 231 2.40 -1.29 5.71
C GLY A 231 2.10 -2.44 4.74
N SER A 232 1.00 -2.37 3.97
CA SER A 232 0.66 -3.40 2.98
C SER A 232 1.61 -3.37 1.79
N ILE A 233 2.05 -4.55 1.34
CA ILE A 233 2.90 -4.68 0.15
C ILE A 233 2.03 -4.96 -1.07
N ILE A 234 2.07 -4.07 -2.03
CA ILE A 234 1.37 -4.19 -3.31
C ILE A 234 2.38 -4.51 -4.41
N ARG A 235 2.12 -5.57 -5.17
CA ARG A 235 2.95 -6.00 -6.30
C ARG A 235 2.42 -5.37 -7.58
N LEU A 236 3.29 -4.65 -8.29
CA LEU A 236 2.97 -3.86 -9.49
C LEU A 236 4.04 -4.04 -10.55
N ASN A 237 3.73 -3.73 -11.80
CA ASN A 237 4.76 -3.58 -12.82
C ASN A 237 5.75 -2.46 -12.45
N ALA A 238 6.96 -2.55 -12.95
CA ALA A 238 8.00 -1.54 -12.71
C ALA A 238 7.74 -0.31 -13.58
N GLU A 239 6.86 0.54 -13.11
CA GLU A 239 6.41 1.77 -13.76
C GLU A 239 6.28 2.90 -12.72
N THR A 240 5.98 4.11 -13.18
CA THR A 240 5.60 5.22 -12.30
C THR A 240 4.09 5.23 -12.13
N TYR A 241 3.63 5.45 -10.91
CA TYR A 241 2.23 5.46 -10.53
C TYR A 241 1.88 6.77 -9.85
N HIS A 242 0.68 7.26 -10.11
CA HIS A 242 0.11 8.37 -9.35
C HIS A 242 -0.57 7.83 -8.09
N VAL A 243 -0.11 8.26 -6.94
CA VAL A 243 -0.60 7.80 -5.63
C VAL A 243 -1.31 8.95 -4.94
N VAL A 244 -2.50 8.66 -4.42
CA VAL A 244 -3.27 9.57 -3.58
C VAL A 244 -3.35 8.98 -2.19
N SER A 245 -2.85 9.72 -1.21
CA SER A 245 -2.95 9.37 0.21
C SER A 245 -4.07 10.17 0.85
N HIS A 246 -4.95 9.50 1.57
CA HIS A 246 -6.06 10.09 2.30
C HIS A 246 -5.81 9.93 3.80
N TYR A 247 -5.91 11.01 4.54
CA TYR A 247 -5.95 11.01 6.00
C TYR A 247 -7.34 11.44 6.45
N GLY A 248 -8.10 10.51 7.02
CA GLY A 248 -9.53 10.71 7.26
C GLY A 248 -10.35 10.71 5.97
N SER A 249 -11.56 11.23 6.03
CA SER A 249 -12.56 11.20 4.95
C SER A 249 -12.86 12.56 4.32
N VAL A 250 -12.22 13.64 4.78
CA VAL A 250 -12.58 14.98 4.37
C VAL A 250 -11.65 15.50 3.27
N ASN A 251 -10.70 16.36 3.58
CA ASN A 251 -9.88 17.05 2.60
C ASN A 251 -8.36 16.86 2.79
N ALA A 252 -7.94 16.11 3.81
CA ALA A 252 -6.53 15.90 4.09
C ALA A 252 -5.94 14.86 3.13
N THR A 253 -5.76 15.25 1.87
CA THR A 253 -5.22 14.40 0.80
C THR A 253 -3.87 14.89 0.32
N VAL A 254 -2.97 13.94 0.01
CA VAL A 254 -1.65 14.23 -0.59
C VAL A 254 -1.50 13.38 -1.85
N ARG A 255 -0.94 13.98 -2.90
CA ARG A 255 -0.67 13.30 -4.18
C ARG A 255 0.82 13.25 -4.44
N ALA A 256 1.31 12.12 -4.93
CA ALA A 256 2.71 11.93 -5.30
C ALA A 256 2.82 10.95 -6.47
N ASP A 257 3.82 11.18 -7.33
CA ASP A 257 4.16 10.21 -8.37
C ASP A 257 5.34 9.38 -7.88
N ILE A 258 5.18 8.05 -7.82
CA ILE A 258 6.14 7.14 -7.22
C ILE A 258 6.53 6.06 -8.23
N GLN A 259 7.83 5.84 -8.39
CA GLN A 259 8.37 4.81 -9.26
C GLN A 259 8.55 3.49 -8.52
N VAL A 260 7.97 2.43 -9.06
CA VAL A 260 8.21 1.05 -8.63
C VAL A 260 9.42 0.50 -9.39
N LEU A 261 10.43 0.04 -8.64
CA LEU A 261 11.66 -0.50 -9.22
C LEU A 261 11.55 -2.02 -9.43
N PRO A 262 12.05 -2.54 -10.57
CA PRO A 262 11.96 -3.97 -10.86
C PRO A 262 12.77 -4.80 -9.87
N GLY A 263 12.16 -5.90 -9.38
CA GLY A 263 12.77 -6.83 -8.44
C GLY A 263 13.01 -6.29 -7.03
N LYS A 264 12.53 -5.08 -6.72
CA LYS A 264 12.77 -4.42 -5.42
C LYS A 264 11.47 -4.07 -4.73
N LEU A 265 11.55 -3.89 -3.40
CA LEU A 265 10.52 -3.25 -2.60
C LEU A 265 10.83 -1.75 -2.52
N THR A 266 9.92 -0.92 -3.03
CA THR A 266 9.95 0.53 -2.86
C THR A 266 9.17 0.88 -1.60
N GLU A 267 9.80 1.47 -0.62
CA GLU A 267 9.13 2.01 0.56
C GLU A 267 8.95 3.51 0.39
N ALA A 268 7.71 4.00 0.52
CA ALA A 268 7.36 5.40 0.33
C ALA A 268 6.57 5.92 1.52
N THR A 269 7.11 6.94 2.19
CA THR A 269 6.41 7.64 3.27
C THR A 269 5.83 8.94 2.74
N ILE A 270 4.52 9.13 2.92
CA ILE A 270 3.81 10.33 2.49
C ILE A 270 3.55 11.23 3.70
N PHE A 271 3.93 12.52 3.56
CA PHE A 271 3.85 13.50 4.63
C PHE A 271 2.56 14.31 4.54
N HIS A 272 1.70 14.16 5.54
CA HIS A 272 0.47 14.94 5.65
C HIS A 272 0.68 16.23 6.44
N LYS A 273 -0.08 17.26 6.06
CA LYS A 273 -0.23 18.51 6.79
C LYS A 273 -1.70 18.62 7.20
N ALA A 274 -2.05 18.00 8.30
CA ALA A 274 -3.42 17.91 8.79
C ALA A 274 -3.42 17.76 10.30
N ALA A 275 -4.58 17.96 10.91
CA ALA A 275 -4.82 17.69 12.31
C ALA A 275 -6.26 17.21 12.52
N ASP A 276 -6.51 16.53 13.63
CA ASP A 276 -7.84 16.15 14.09
C ASP A 276 -8.49 17.33 14.84
N ILE A 277 -9.67 17.72 14.41
CA ILE A 277 -10.40 18.87 14.94
C ILE A 277 -11.77 18.41 15.44
N THR A 278 -11.99 18.55 16.73
CA THR A 278 -13.31 18.34 17.34
C THR A 278 -14.01 19.67 17.51
N LEU A 279 -15.22 19.82 16.98
CA LEU A 279 -16.03 21.04 17.15
C LEU A 279 -16.98 20.91 18.33
N LYS A 280 -17.23 22.01 19.03
CA LYS A 280 -18.18 22.03 20.13
C LYS A 280 -18.84 23.42 20.25
N LEU A 281 -20.17 23.45 20.30
CA LEU A 281 -20.94 24.65 20.58
C LEU A 281 -21.16 24.76 22.09
N VAL A 282 -20.82 25.92 22.67
CA VAL A 282 -20.89 26.14 24.11
C VAL A 282 -21.53 27.50 24.42
N ASN A 283 -22.20 27.64 25.58
CA ASN A 283 -22.73 28.91 26.03
C ASN A 283 -21.61 29.87 26.49
N GLU A 284 -20.57 29.32 27.10
CA GLU A 284 -19.39 30.05 27.57
C GLU A 284 -18.14 29.16 27.39
N ARG A 285 -16.97 29.78 27.34
CA ARG A 285 -15.70 29.05 27.17
C ARG A 285 -15.50 28.01 28.28
N GLY A 286 -15.14 26.80 27.90
CA GLY A 286 -15.00 25.64 28.81
C GLY A 286 -16.34 25.06 29.27
N GLY A 287 -17.46 25.53 28.74
CA GLY A 287 -18.80 25.04 29.06
C GLY A 287 -19.10 23.66 28.45
N GLU A 288 -20.25 23.10 28.82
CA GLU A 288 -20.75 21.86 28.25
C GLU A 288 -21.20 22.06 26.80
N ALA A 289 -20.99 21.04 25.98
CA ALA A 289 -21.38 21.06 24.57
C ALA A 289 -22.89 20.98 24.40
N ILE A 290 -23.44 21.82 23.55
CA ILE A 290 -24.85 21.87 23.23
C ILE A 290 -25.18 20.77 22.22
N ALA A 291 -26.10 19.88 22.63
CA ALA A 291 -26.57 18.78 21.78
C ALA A 291 -27.41 19.27 20.59
N ASN A 292 -27.65 18.38 19.61
CA ASN A 292 -28.48 18.64 18.42
C ASN A 292 -28.00 19.84 17.57
N THR A 293 -26.69 20.08 17.56
CA THR A 293 -26.09 21.12 16.72
C THR A 293 -25.79 20.54 15.34
N THR A 294 -26.20 21.25 14.30
CA THR A 294 -25.78 20.97 12.90
C THR A 294 -24.60 21.83 12.58
N TRP A 295 -23.59 21.20 11.98
CA TRP A 295 -22.32 21.82 11.67
C TRP A 295 -22.07 21.85 10.17
N SER A 296 -21.56 22.96 9.67
CA SER A 296 -20.95 23.07 8.36
C SER A 296 -19.57 23.71 8.53
N VAL A 297 -18.53 23.04 8.05
CA VAL A 297 -17.18 23.60 8.00
C VAL A 297 -16.97 24.15 6.60
N LEU A 298 -16.62 25.41 6.52
CA LEU A 298 -16.43 26.12 5.26
C LEU A 298 -14.96 26.43 5.02
N SER A 299 -14.55 26.42 3.75
CA SER A 299 -13.27 27.00 3.32
C SER A 299 -13.31 28.53 3.38
N PRO A 300 -12.16 29.22 3.32
CA PRO A 300 -12.13 30.69 3.25
C PRO A 300 -12.87 31.26 2.02
N GLY A 301 -13.13 30.45 1.01
CA GLY A 301 -13.92 30.78 -0.18
C GLY A 301 -15.42 30.63 -0.01
N GLY A 302 -15.89 30.12 1.14
CA GLY A 302 -17.30 29.85 1.41
C GLY A 302 -17.80 28.51 0.94
N ASP A 303 -16.91 27.64 0.38
CA ASP A 303 -17.30 26.30 -0.04
C ASP A 303 -17.43 25.37 1.17
N VAL A 304 -18.50 24.57 1.19
CA VAL A 304 -18.71 23.57 2.24
C VAL A 304 -17.68 22.44 2.09
N VAL A 305 -16.86 22.25 3.12
CA VAL A 305 -15.83 21.20 3.19
C VAL A 305 -16.39 19.91 3.79
N VAL A 306 -17.16 20.02 4.88
CA VAL A 306 -17.82 18.91 5.56
C VAL A 306 -19.01 19.39 6.36
N GLU A 307 -20.02 18.52 6.49
CA GLU A 307 -21.19 18.70 7.34
C GLU A 307 -21.33 17.56 8.34
N ALA A 308 -21.84 17.85 9.52
CA ALA A 308 -22.14 16.86 10.53
C ALA A 308 -23.25 17.33 11.49
N THR A 309 -23.77 16.39 12.29
CA THR A 309 -24.72 16.70 13.37
C THR A 309 -24.25 16.00 14.63
N GLY A 310 -24.22 16.75 15.74
CA GLY A 310 -23.79 16.21 17.02
C GLY A 310 -23.24 17.26 17.96
N ALA A 311 -22.94 16.87 19.19
CA ALA A 311 -22.34 17.75 20.18
C ALA A 311 -20.81 17.87 20.00
N PHE A 312 -20.17 16.82 19.50
CA PHE A 312 -18.71 16.67 19.32
C PHE A 312 -18.39 16.01 17.99
N PRO A 313 -18.69 16.61 16.84
CA PRO A 313 -18.20 16.05 15.58
C PRO A 313 -16.68 16.24 15.48
N ASP A 314 -15.99 15.21 15.01
CA ASP A 314 -14.55 15.20 14.79
C ASP A 314 -14.21 15.01 13.31
N PHE A 315 -13.20 15.71 12.84
CA PHE A 315 -12.78 15.72 11.45
C PHE A 315 -11.26 15.83 11.33
N VAL A 316 -10.67 15.02 10.49
CA VAL A 316 -9.31 15.27 10.03
C VAL A 316 -9.36 16.31 8.90
N LEU A 317 -8.84 17.49 9.18
CA LEU A 317 -8.79 18.60 8.23
C LEU A 317 -7.35 18.89 7.78
N ALA A 318 -7.19 19.23 6.51
CA ALA A 318 -5.93 19.75 6.01
C ALA A 318 -5.56 21.06 6.71
N ALA A 319 -4.26 21.36 6.81
CA ALA A 319 -3.80 22.62 7.37
C ALA A 319 -4.33 23.81 6.56
N GLY A 320 -4.84 24.82 7.24
CA GLY A 320 -5.41 26.00 6.63
C GLY A 320 -6.40 26.71 7.54
N GLU A 321 -6.99 27.78 7.04
CA GLU A 321 -8.06 28.53 7.71
C GLU A 321 -9.41 27.94 7.33
N TYR A 322 -10.35 27.93 8.27
CA TYR A 322 -11.70 27.43 8.11
C TYR A 322 -12.69 28.26 8.92
N GLU A 323 -13.96 28.19 8.54
CA GLU A 323 -15.07 28.72 9.29
C GLU A 323 -15.99 27.59 9.75
N ALA A 324 -16.22 27.50 11.05
CA ALA A 324 -17.21 26.60 11.63
C ALA A 324 -18.54 27.33 11.77
N LEU A 325 -19.55 26.85 11.06
CA LEU A 325 -20.92 27.33 11.14
C LEU A 325 -21.72 26.31 11.95
N ALA A 326 -22.17 26.73 13.14
CA ALA A 326 -23.01 25.92 14.04
C ALA A 326 -24.45 26.42 13.98
N ARG A 327 -25.41 25.54 13.73
CA ARG A 327 -26.83 25.84 13.74
C ARG A 327 -27.51 25.05 14.85
N ASN A 328 -28.16 25.76 15.80
CA ASN A 328 -28.85 25.18 16.92
C ASN A 328 -30.08 26.01 17.27
N ASP A 329 -31.24 25.43 17.52
CA ASP A 329 -32.51 26.09 17.87
C ASP A 329 -32.88 27.27 16.97
N GLY A 330 -32.62 27.13 15.65
CA GLY A 330 -32.91 28.17 14.64
C GLY A 330 -31.95 29.36 14.65
N LYS A 331 -30.93 29.34 15.48
CA LYS A 331 -29.83 30.32 15.50
C LYS A 331 -28.60 29.78 14.84
N THR A 332 -27.83 30.67 14.23
CA THR A 332 -26.59 30.36 13.52
C THR A 332 -25.42 31.09 14.17
N TYR A 333 -24.34 30.36 14.39
CA TYR A 333 -23.12 30.84 15.03
C TYR A 333 -21.95 30.57 14.12
N LEU A 334 -21.06 31.58 13.94
CA LEU A 334 -19.88 31.48 13.10
C LEU A 334 -18.61 31.67 13.93
N HIS A 335 -17.61 30.81 13.66
CA HIS A 335 -16.29 30.92 14.29
C HIS A 335 -15.19 30.56 13.31
N THR A 336 -14.24 31.48 13.08
CA THR A 336 -13.06 31.23 12.25
C THR A 336 -11.97 30.54 13.07
N PHE A 337 -11.34 29.52 12.53
CA PHE A 337 -10.24 28.81 13.16
C PHE A 337 -9.18 28.39 12.15
N GLU A 338 -7.94 28.19 12.63
CA GLU A 338 -6.82 27.73 11.82
C GLU A 338 -6.47 26.28 12.21
N VAL A 339 -6.22 25.42 11.23
CA VAL A 339 -5.71 24.05 11.42
C VAL A 339 -4.20 24.07 11.24
N THR A 340 -3.48 23.80 12.33
CA THR A 340 -2.03 23.69 12.33
C THR A 340 -1.64 22.20 12.25
N PRO A 341 -0.72 21.79 11.34
CA PRO A 341 -0.35 20.38 11.19
C PRO A 341 0.11 19.75 12.50
N GLY A 342 -0.46 18.58 12.84
CA GLY A 342 -0.10 17.80 14.02
C GLY A 342 -0.58 18.37 15.35
N GLN A 343 -1.39 19.43 15.35
CA GLN A 343 -1.99 20.01 16.56
C GLN A 343 -3.47 19.65 16.62
N ASP A 344 -3.75 18.44 17.08
CA ASP A 344 -5.12 18.01 17.34
C ASP A 344 -5.72 18.88 18.45
N ARG A 345 -6.93 19.37 18.23
CA ARG A 345 -7.56 20.27 19.19
C ARG A 345 -9.07 20.32 19.11
N GLU A 346 -9.66 20.72 20.20
CA GLU A 346 -11.06 21.10 20.30
C GLU A 346 -11.23 22.58 19.96
N VAL A 347 -12.21 22.90 19.13
CA VAL A 347 -12.59 24.25 18.73
C VAL A 347 -13.95 24.59 19.32
N GLU A 348 -14.00 25.55 20.22
CA GLU A 348 -15.21 26.03 20.86
C GLU A 348 -15.85 27.18 20.09
N VAL A 349 -17.11 27.00 19.68
CA VAL A 349 -17.94 28.07 19.14
C VAL A 349 -18.82 28.57 20.28
N VAL A 350 -18.65 29.81 20.68
CA VAL A 350 -19.36 30.39 21.85
C VAL A 350 -20.59 31.16 21.39
N THR A 351 -21.76 30.77 21.87
CA THR A 351 -23.05 31.33 21.43
C THR A 351 -23.16 32.86 21.59
N THR A 352 -22.58 33.40 22.66
CA THR A 352 -22.66 34.86 22.97
C THR A 352 -21.75 35.72 22.09
N LEU A 353 -20.72 35.15 21.47
CA LEU A 353 -19.73 35.87 20.67
C LEU A 353 -19.87 35.64 19.17
N SER A 354 -20.62 34.61 18.78
CA SER A 354 -20.61 34.05 17.43
C SER A 354 -21.97 34.11 16.73
N GLU A 355 -23.03 34.67 17.36
CA GLU A 355 -24.38 34.71 16.77
C GLU A 355 -24.40 35.63 15.53
N LEU A 356 -24.78 35.06 14.37
CA LEU A 356 -25.00 35.86 13.15
C LEU A 356 -26.35 36.55 13.19
N SER A 357 -26.43 37.81 12.74
CA SER A 357 -27.70 38.47 12.52
C SER A 357 -28.44 37.77 11.37
N GLY A 358 -29.80 37.75 11.44
CA GLY A 358 -30.63 37.04 10.47
C GLY A 358 -30.38 37.42 9.00
N GLU A 359 -29.87 38.60 8.74
CA GLU A 359 -29.52 39.08 7.40
C GLU A 359 -28.21 38.42 6.86
N GLN A 360 -27.25 38.14 7.75
CA GLN A 360 -26.00 37.44 7.39
C GLN A 360 -26.17 35.92 7.24
N ALA A 361 -27.11 35.35 7.99
CA ALA A 361 -27.42 33.91 7.88
C ALA A 361 -28.08 33.55 6.54
N ALA A 362 -28.82 34.47 5.93
CA ALA A 362 -29.49 34.27 4.64
C ALA A 362 -28.52 34.33 3.43
N LEU A 363 -27.31 34.83 3.61
CA LEU A 363 -26.27 34.86 2.55
C LEU A 363 -25.40 33.60 2.50
N THR A 364 -25.56 32.69 3.48
CA THR A 364 -24.81 31.45 3.60
C THR A 364 -25.65 30.20 3.28
N ASP A 365 -26.91 30.32 2.97
CA ASP A 365 -27.79 29.28 2.42
C ASP A 365 -27.77 29.42 0.89
#